data_4e71e7ebab1c7ee981a8fbf62f0ed91d
#
_entry.id   4e71e7ebab1c7ee981a8fbf62f0ed91d
#
_cell.length_a   1.000
_cell.length_b   1.000
_cell.length_c   1.000
_cell.angle_alpha   90.00
_cell.angle_beta   90.00
_cell.angle_gamma   90.00
#
_symmetry.space_group_name_H-M   'P 1'
#
loop_
_entity.id
_entity.type
_entity.pdbx_description
1 polymer ?
#
loop_
_entity_poly.entity_id
_entity_poly.type
_entity_poly.pdbx_seq_one_letter_code
_entity_poly.pdbx_strand_id
1 'polypeptide(L)'
;MVIIDSLQSLEGEMDVTAKQLVELRKKYRKKIFVYISHVEGKEVQGTVAYRVKRDCFSRIEVNGFCARYMSRGVPGPKGFYVVWKEGYERCWLRNSDEPFNSNSNEQEN
;
A
#
# COMPACT_ATOMS: atom_id res chain seq x y z
N MET A 1 10.91 11.67 -11.03
CA MET A 1 9.97 10.79 -10.30
C MET A 1 8.60 10.85 -10.96
N VAL A 2 7.97 9.70 -11.11
CA VAL A 2 6.62 9.61 -11.66
C VAL A 2 5.68 9.14 -10.55
N ILE A 3 4.63 9.90 -10.29
CA ILE A 3 3.63 9.56 -9.26
C ILE A 3 2.31 9.30 -9.95
N ILE A 4 1.74 8.14 -9.70
CA ILE A 4 0.46 7.73 -10.28
C ILE A 4 -0.56 7.58 -9.16
N ASP A 5 -1.53 8.47 -9.14
CA ASP A 5 -2.61 8.49 -8.15
C ASP A 5 -3.95 8.55 -8.89
N SER A 6 -4.68 7.52 -8.93
CA SER A 6 -4.50 6.23 -8.28
C SER A 6 -4.53 5.13 -9.33
N LEU A 7 -4.07 3.93 -8.96
CA LEU A 7 -4.14 2.79 -9.88
C LEU A 7 -5.58 2.46 -10.25
N GLN A 8 -6.52 2.65 -9.34
CA GLN A 8 -7.92 2.39 -9.62
C GLN A 8 -8.49 3.33 -10.68
N SER A 9 -8.06 4.59 -10.68
CA SER A 9 -8.49 5.54 -11.71
C SER A 9 -7.96 5.15 -13.08
N LEU A 10 -6.72 4.68 -13.16
CA LEU A 10 -6.16 4.23 -14.42
C LEU A 10 -6.93 3.05 -14.98
N GLU A 11 -7.23 2.07 -14.14
CA GLU A 11 -7.94 0.87 -14.59
C GLU A 11 -9.39 1.18 -14.95
N GLY A 12 -10.12 1.91 -14.09
CA GLY A 12 -11.54 2.14 -14.26
C GLY A 12 -11.90 3.22 -15.25
N GLU A 13 -11.17 4.33 -15.25
CA GLU A 13 -11.51 5.50 -16.06
C GLU A 13 -10.73 5.57 -17.37
N MET A 14 -9.49 5.11 -17.36
CA MET A 14 -8.62 5.23 -18.52
C MET A 14 -8.33 3.89 -19.19
N ASP A 15 -8.86 2.82 -18.65
CA ASP A 15 -8.72 1.46 -19.22
C ASP A 15 -7.26 1.05 -19.41
N VAL A 16 -6.39 1.48 -18.51
CA VAL A 16 -4.98 1.12 -18.54
C VAL A 16 -4.78 -0.26 -17.94
N THR A 17 -3.95 -1.07 -18.60
CA THR A 17 -3.67 -2.43 -18.14
C THR A 17 -2.35 -2.49 -17.38
N ALA A 18 -2.19 -3.56 -16.59
CA ALA A 18 -0.94 -3.79 -15.88
C ALA A 18 0.25 -3.93 -16.85
N LYS A 19 0.03 -4.54 -18.01
CA LYS A 19 1.06 -4.68 -19.02
C LYS A 19 1.57 -3.32 -19.49
N GLN A 20 0.67 -2.37 -19.70
CA GLN A 20 1.05 -1.03 -20.13
C GLN A 20 1.90 -0.33 -19.06
N LEU A 21 1.59 -0.52 -17.80
CA LEU A 21 2.38 0.06 -16.71
C LEU A 21 3.77 -0.57 -16.63
N VAL A 22 3.87 -1.86 -16.82
CA VAL A 22 5.17 -2.54 -16.85
C VAL A 22 6.01 -2.02 -18.02
N GLU A 23 5.41 -1.85 -19.18
CA GLU A 23 6.11 -1.32 -20.35
C GLU A 23 6.59 0.11 -20.14
N LEU A 24 5.75 0.94 -19.51
CA LEU A 24 6.11 2.30 -19.19
C LEU A 24 7.31 2.34 -18.22
N ARG A 25 7.30 1.51 -17.20
CA ARG A 25 8.39 1.42 -16.23
C ARG A 25 9.70 0.99 -16.92
N LYS A 26 9.62 0.02 -17.82
CA LYS A 26 10.80 -0.44 -18.55
C LYS A 26 11.37 0.61 -19.49
N LYS A 27 10.49 1.40 -20.11
CA LYS A 27 10.90 2.47 -20.99
C LYS A 27 11.66 3.55 -20.24
N TYR A 28 11.24 3.88 -19.03
CA TYR A 28 11.84 4.92 -18.20
C TYR A 28 12.48 4.34 -16.95
N ARG A 29 13.27 3.30 -17.12
CA ARG A 29 13.79 2.52 -15.99
C ARG A 29 14.75 3.27 -15.07
N LYS A 30 15.22 4.45 -15.48
CA LYS A 30 16.05 5.29 -14.61
C LYS A 30 15.24 6.24 -13.74
N LYS A 31 13.93 6.24 -13.89
CA LYS A 31 13.04 7.07 -13.07
C LYS A 31 12.43 6.25 -11.95
N ILE A 32 12.13 6.93 -10.85
CA ILE A 32 11.44 6.32 -9.72
C ILE A 32 9.94 6.43 -10.00
N PHE A 33 9.24 5.32 -9.88
CA PHE A 33 7.79 5.26 -10.03
C PHE A 33 7.15 5.01 -8.67
N VAL A 34 6.18 5.86 -8.32
CA VAL A 34 5.40 5.73 -7.10
C VAL A 34 3.95 5.51 -7.49
N TYR A 35 3.38 4.40 -7.07
CA TYR A 35 1.99 4.05 -7.36
C TYR A 35 1.18 4.17 -6.08
N ILE A 36 0.06 4.88 -6.16
CA ILE A 36 -0.85 5.03 -5.04
C ILE A 36 -2.09 4.19 -5.33
N SER A 37 -2.47 3.35 -4.38
CA SER A 37 -3.58 2.44 -4.53
C SER A 37 -4.47 2.47 -3.30
N HIS A 38 -5.76 2.38 -3.53
CA HIS A 38 -6.72 2.15 -2.46
C HIS A 38 -6.67 0.70 -2.02
N VAL A 39 -7.03 0.47 -0.77
CA VAL A 39 -7.05 -0.85 -0.17
C VAL A 39 -8.45 -1.11 0.36
N GLU A 40 -8.93 -2.32 0.16
CA GLU A 40 -10.16 -2.79 0.74
C GLU A 40 -9.83 -3.96 1.65
N GLY A 41 -10.01 -3.75 2.96
CA GLY A 41 -9.51 -4.72 3.92
C GLY A 41 -7.99 -4.76 3.91
N LYS A 42 -7.42 -5.91 3.57
CA LYS A 42 -5.98 -6.10 3.50
C LYS A 42 -5.44 -6.14 2.07
N GLU A 43 -6.34 -6.09 1.08
CA GLU A 43 -5.93 -6.21 -0.31
C GLU A 43 -6.17 -4.93 -1.08
N VAL A 44 -5.32 -4.70 -2.08
CA VAL A 44 -5.53 -3.59 -2.99
C VAL A 44 -6.74 -3.87 -3.88
N GLN A 45 -7.41 -2.80 -4.31
CA GLN A 45 -8.57 -2.93 -5.17
C GLN A 45 -8.15 -3.00 -6.63
N GLY A 46 -8.73 -3.98 -7.34
CA GLY A 46 -8.58 -4.08 -8.78
C GLY A 46 -7.42 -4.93 -9.23
N THR A 47 -7.50 -5.38 -10.47
CA THR A 47 -6.52 -6.27 -11.07
C THR A 47 -5.19 -5.58 -11.31
N VAL A 48 -5.22 -4.34 -11.77
CA VAL A 48 -3.99 -3.59 -12.05
C VAL A 48 -3.22 -3.34 -10.75
N ALA A 49 -3.91 -2.92 -9.71
CA ALA A 49 -3.26 -2.64 -8.43
C ALA A 49 -2.66 -3.91 -7.83
N TYR A 50 -3.35 -5.03 -7.94
CA TYR A 50 -2.84 -6.30 -7.45
C TYR A 50 -1.56 -6.69 -8.18
N ARG A 51 -1.53 -6.53 -9.50
CA ARG A 51 -0.34 -6.86 -10.30
C ARG A 51 0.83 -5.96 -9.97
N VAL A 52 0.57 -4.65 -9.82
CA VAL A 52 1.62 -3.70 -9.44
C VAL A 52 2.16 -4.00 -8.05
N LYS A 53 1.28 -4.36 -7.11
CA LYS A 53 1.70 -4.74 -5.76
C LYS A 53 2.69 -5.90 -5.80
N ARG A 54 2.45 -6.89 -6.64
CA ARG A 54 3.35 -8.04 -6.76
C ARG A 54 4.68 -7.70 -7.41
N ASP A 55 4.68 -6.72 -8.30
CA ASP A 55 5.90 -6.32 -9.02
C ASP A 55 6.76 -5.33 -8.24
N CYS A 56 6.20 -4.58 -7.33
CA CYS A 56 6.93 -3.55 -6.60
C CYS A 56 7.96 -4.14 -5.66
N PHE A 57 9.13 -3.54 -5.63
CA PHE A 57 10.17 -3.91 -4.68
C PHE A 57 9.81 -3.45 -3.27
N SER A 58 9.29 -2.25 -3.14
CA SER A 58 8.97 -1.65 -1.84
C SER A 58 7.50 -1.31 -1.78
N ARG A 59 6.90 -1.52 -0.60
CA ARG A 59 5.51 -1.17 -0.35
C ARG A 59 5.40 -0.41 0.96
N ILE A 60 4.49 0.55 0.98
CA ILE A 60 4.16 1.27 2.20
C ILE A 60 2.65 1.13 2.40
N GLU A 61 2.26 0.51 3.50
CA GLU A 61 0.85 0.39 3.86
C GLU A 61 0.52 1.41 4.92
N VAL A 62 -0.49 2.23 4.67
CA VAL A 62 -0.92 3.24 5.64
C VAL A 62 -2.27 2.83 6.20
N ASN A 63 -2.32 2.64 7.51
CA ASN A 63 -3.53 2.24 8.19
C ASN A 63 -3.48 2.75 9.62
N GLY A 64 -4.60 3.37 10.08
CA GLY A 64 -4.68 3.86 11.45
C GLY A 64 -3.60 4.88 11.76
N PHE A 65 -3.28 5.73 10.80
CA PHE A 65 -2.26 6.78 10.90
C PHE A 65 -0.86 6.23 11.17
N CYS A 66 -0.63 5.00 10.76
CA CYS A 66 0.67 4.35 10.83
C CYS A 66 1.06 3.86 9.45
N ALA A 67 2.25 4.24 9.00
CA ALA A 67 2.81 3.78 7.74
C ALA A 67 3.82 2.68 8.01
N ARG A 68 3.66 1.53 7.37
CA ARG A 68 4.57 0.39 7.53
C ARG A 68 5.28 0.12 6.22
N TYR A 69 6.58 -0.03 6.30
CA TYR A 69 7.42 -0.27 5.14
C TYR A 69 7.73 -1.76 5.00
N MET A 70 7.52 -2.28 3.81
CA MET A 70 7.80 -3.68 3.49
C MET A 70 8.62 -3.77 2.21
N SER A 71 9.45 -4.81 2.12
CA SER A 71 10.33 -5.04 1.00
C SER A 71 10.11 -6.42 0.42
N ARG A 72 10.27 -6.55 -0.89
CA ARG A 72 10.13 -7.85 -1.54
C ARG A 72 11.16 -8.83 -0.99
N GLY A 73 10.72 -10.06 -0.76
CA GLY A 73 11.61 -11.12 -0.31
C GLY A 73 11.97 -11.09 1.15
N VAL A 74 11.49 -10.10 1.89
CA VAL A 74 11.73 -10.01 3.33
C VAL A 74 10.39 -10.08 4.04
N PRO A 75 10.17 -11.09 4.88
CA PRO A 75 8.89 -11.22 5.59
C PRO A 75 8.68 -10.10 6.59
N GLY A 76 7.44 -9.64 6.67
CA GLY A 76 7.01 -8.68 7.66
C GLY A 76 7.47 -7.26 7.41
N PRO A 77 6.97 -6.31 8.20
CA PRO A 77 7.37 -4.92 8.09
C PRO A 77 8.81 -4.71 8.51
N LYS A 78 9.53 -3.89 7.76
CA LYS A 78 10.91 -3.51 8.10
C LYS A 78 10.96 -2.32 9.04
N GLY A 79 9.86 -1.59 9.17
CA GLY A 79 9.78 -0.45 10.06
C GLY A 79 8.43 0.22 9.92
N PHE A 80 8.18 1.19 10.78
CA PHE A 80 6.93 1.94 10.70
C PHE A 80 7.16 3.38 11.12
N TYR A 81 6.22 4.24 10.70
CA TYR A 81 6.25 5.66 11.01
C TYR A 81 4.83 6.08 11.39
N VAL A 82 4.70 6.75 12.54
CA VAL A 82 3.41 7.27 12.98
C VAL A 82 3.15 8.59 12.27
N VAL A 83 2.12 8.61 11.43
CA VAL A 83 1.79 9.78 10.61
C VAL A 83 1.17 10.88 11.44
N TRP A 84 0.29 10.52 12.36
CA TRP A 84 -0.37 11.45 13.27
C TRP A 84 -0.57 10.77 14.61
N LYS A 85 0.16 11.27 15.62
CA LYS A 85 0.23 10.61 16.91
C LYS A 85 -1.13 10.41 17.57
N GLU A 86 -1.93 11.47 17.63
CA GLU A 86 -3.22 11.41 18.30
C GLU A 86 -4.17 10.44 17.60
N GLY A 87 -4.17 10.46 16.28
CA GLY A 87 -4.98 9.51 15.51
C GLY A 87 -4.51 8.08 15.68
N TYR A 88 -3.20 7.87 15.69
CA TYR A 88 -2.62 6.56 15.89
C TYR A 88 -3.03 5.99 17.27
N GLU A 89 -2.92 6.80 18.31
CA GLU A 89 -3.28 6.36 19.66
C GLU A 89 -4.76 6.01 19.76
N ARG A 90 -5.62 6.78 19.09
CA ARG A 90 -7.04 6.44 19.06
C ARG A 90 -7.32 5.12 18.36
N CYS A 91 -6.64 4.88 17.26
CA CYS A 91 -6.90 3.69 16.45
C CYS A 91 -6.30 2.42 17.04
N TRP A 92 -5.12 2.51 17.62
CA TRP A 92 -4.37 1.31 18.02
C TRP A 92 -4.34 1.10 19.52
N LEU A 93 -4.05 2.15 20.31
CA LEU A 93 -3.89 2.00 21.73
C LEU A 93 -5.22 2.02 22.45
N ARG A 94 -6.13 2.88 22.03
CA ARG A 94 -7.46 2.94 22.61
C ARG A 94 -8.24 1.66 22.39
N ASN A 95 -8.10 1.07 21.22
CA ASN A 95 -8.80 -0.16 20.87
C ASN A 95 -8.15 -1.40 21.48
N SER A 96 -7.02 -1.26 22.13
CA SER A 96 -6.35 -2.39 22.75
C SER A 96 -7.15 -2.98 23.91
N ASP A 97 -8.11 -2.23 24.45
CA ASP A 97 -9.00 -2.72 25.50
C ASP A 97 -10.12 -3.60 24.94
N GLU A 98 -10.25 -3.66 23.62
CA GLU A 98 -11.26 -4.47 22.96
C GLU A 98 -10.60 -5.68 22.30
N PRO A 99 -11.33 -6.79 22.11
CA PRO A 99 -10.78 -7.90 21.34
C PRO A 99 -10.54 -7.43 19.92
N PHE A 100 -9.33 -7.26 19.66
CA PHE A 100 -8.94 -6.73 18.36
C PHE A 100 -9.21 -7.78 17.33
N ASN A 101 -9.70 -7.77 16.79
CA ASN A 101 -9.75 -8.55 15.93
C ASN A 101 -8.92 -8.86 14.94
N SER A 102 -8.42 -8.63 15.52
CA SER A 102 -7.83 -8.79 14.96
C SER A 102 -7.46 -8.82 13.96
N ASN A 103 -7.66 -8.22 14.22
CA ASN A 103 -7.43 -7.99 13.33
C ASN A 103 -6.59 -7.82 12.86
N SER A 104 -6.41 -7.60 13.31
CA SER A 104 -5.87 -7.21 12.87
C SER A 104 -4.93 -7.30 12.76
N ASN A 105 -4.79 -7.18 13.14
CA ASN A 105 -4.23 -7.07 13.05
C ASN A 105 -3.47 -7.29 12.89
N GLU A 106 -3.41 -7.21 13.03
CA GLU A 106 -3.01 -7.08 12.86
C GLU A 106 -2.30 -7.10 12.86
N GLN A 107 -2.15 -6.89 13.37
CA GLN A 107 -1.81 -6.65 13.38
C GLN A 107 -1.18 -6.86 13.46
N GLU A 108 -0.97 -6.82 13.80
CA GLU A 108 -0.76 -6.79 13.83
C GLU A 108 -0.35 -6.90 13.85
N ASN A 109 -0.19 -6.62 14.28
CA ASN A 109 -0.27 -6.45 14.27
C ASN A 109 -0.15 -6.52 14.21
#